data_e7611e1f4bcb00d43a123600b44c11cd
#
_entry.id   e7611e1f4bcb00d43a123600b44c11cd
#
_cell.length_a   1.000
_cell.length_b   1.000
_cell.length_c   1.000
_cell.angle_alpha   90.00
_cell.angle_beta   90.00
_cell.angle_gamma   90.00
#
_symmetry.space_group_name_H-M   'P 1'
#
loop_
_entity.id
_entity.type
_entity.pdbx_description
1 polymer ?
#
loop_
_entity_poly.entity_id
_entity_poly.type
_entity_poly.pdbx_seq_one_letter_code
_entity_poly.pdbx_strand_id
1 'polypeptide(L)'
;PFAESFDEVRWLERTREFPYFGVGLATIFLNRVDKKRFAIINNKAVEAVELFGVSVPAGLVARYQAVRDAWLQLIEWYPEFDNFFRTDALSQFLIGEDSGKPWADELRTDREPIEKRYWIYAPGERARHWDEYSHDGLMGIGWDNIKEDLSLYPTEEELREKYNEQYGDQATDMDFRQLCDFVYKIRIGDGVFVKRGIREFVGYGEVTSGYFYEPERPEYRHLRRADWLITGKWTIPDDWTNLPVKTLTELRDSERIQQYRAMLAEEVLATDGPTNPEYSLEQFAADTHFDIEMIQRWVRAVERKKQAIFYGPPGTGKTFVAEKL
;
A
#
# COMPACT_ATOMS: atom_id res chain seq x y z
N PRO A 1 -24.81 6.82 25.55
CA PRO A 1 -24.22 8.15 25.43
C PRO A 1 -22.75 8.15 25.10
N PHE A 2 -21.88 7.31 25.76
CA PHE A 2 -20.44 7.27 25.45
C PHE A 2 -20.17 6.70 24.04
N ALA A 3 -20.89 5.67 23.63
CA ALA A 3 -20.70 5.02 22.33
C ALA A 3 -21.13 5.91 21.14
N GLU A 4 -22.13 6.76 21.28
CA GLU A 4 -22.67 7.58 20.18
C GLU A 4 -21.77 8.73 19.75
N SER A 5 -20.94 9.27 20.69
CA SER A 5 -20.05 10.40 20.45
C SER A 5 -18.56 10.00 20.30
N PHE A 6 -18.25 8.71 20.34
CA PHE A 6 -16.87 8.25 20.31
C PHE A 6 -16.35 8.20 18.86
N ASP A 7 -15.31 8.98 18.60
CA ASP A 7 -14.60 9.01 17.32
C ASP A 7 -13.49 7.95 17.33
N GLU A 8 -13.79 6.81 16.72
CA GLU A 8 -12.90 5.65 16.65
C GLU A 8 -11.64 5.91 15.81
N VAL A 9 -11.76 6.72 14.76
CA VAL A 9 -10.63 7.07 13.88
C VAL A 9 -9.62 7.92 14.64
N ARG A 10 -10.10 8.98 15.27
CA ARG A 10 -9.27 9.87 16.10
C ARG A 10 -8.61 9.12 17.26
N TRP A 11 -9.32 8.16 17.83
CA TRP A 11 -8.78 7.34 18.91
C TRP A 11 -7.67 6.41 18.40
N LEU A 12 -7.87 5.76 17.25
CA LEU A 12 -6.86 4.91 16.61
C LEU A 12 -5.59 5.70 16.23
N GLU A 13 -5.74 6.91 15.73
CA GLU A 13 -4.59 7.79 15.42
C GLU A 13 -3.78 8.11 16.69
N ARG A 14 -4.46 8.35 17.80
CA ARG A 14 -3.80 8.60 19.08
C ARG A 14 -3.10 7.38 19.68
N THR A 15 -3.43 6.17 19.27
CA THR A 15 -2.69 4.98 19.75
C THR A 15 -1.20 5.02 19.40
N ARG A 16 -0.80 5.78 18.37
CA ARG A 16 0.60 6.02 18.02
C ARG A 16 1.40 6.77 19.10
N GLU A 17 0.72 7.50 19.97
CA GLU A 17 1.34 8.23 21.08
C GLU A 17 1.77 7.28 22.24
N PHE A 18 1.27 6.05 22.24
CA PHE A 18 1.53 5.08 23.31
C PHE A 18 2.49 3.98 22.81
N PRO A 19 3.73 3.95 23.28
CA PRO A 19 4.67 2.90 22.92
C PRO A 19 4.10 1.53 23.34
N TYR A 20 4.24 0.55 22.45
CA TYR A 20 3.78 -0.84 22.63
C TYR A 20 2.26 -1.08 22.61
N PHE A 21 1.46 -0.05 22.40
CA PHE A 21 0.01 -0.16 22.28
C PHE A 21 -0.39 -0.19 20.78
N GLY A 22 -0.12 -1.32 20.12
CA GLY A 22 -0.41 -1.48 18.70
C GLY A 22 -1.92 -1.53 18.40
N VAL A 23 -2.26 -1.25 17.14
CA VAL A 23 -3.63 -1.24 16.62
C VAL A 23 -4.41 -2.51 16.94
N GLY A 24 -3.77 -3.67 16.83
CA GLY A 24 -4.40 -4.95 17.15
C GLY A 24 -4.95 -4.96 18.58
N LEU A 25 -4.13 -4.56 19.56
CA LEU A 25 -4.55 -4.50 20.95
C LEU A 25 -5.63 -3.43 21.17
N ALA A 26 -5.46 -2.26 20.56
CA ALA A 26 -6.40 -1.16 20.65
C ALA A 26 -7.80 -1.55 20.14
N THR A 27 -7.87 -2.20 18.99
CA THR A 27 -9.15 -2.64 18.40
C THR A 27 -9.80 -3.78 19.16
N ILE A 28 -9.02 -4.66 19.83
CA ILE A 28 -9.55 -5.66 20.75
C ILE A 28 -10.28 -4.98 21.93
N PHE A 29 -9.68 -3.94 22.52
CA PHE A 29 -10.36 -3.20 23.61
C PHE A 29 -11.65 -2.55 23.14
N LEU A 30 -11.66 -1.88 21.99
CA LEU A 30 -12.87 -1.29 21.42
C LEU A 30 -13.95 -2.35 21.15
N ASN A 31 -13.56 -3.48 20.59
CA ASN A 31 -14.50 -4.58 20.35
C ASN A 31 -15.12 -5.13 21.63
N ARG A 32 -14.38 -5.13 22.76
CA ARG A 32 -14.95 -5.51 24.07
C ARG A 32 -15.99 -4.52 24.59
N VAL A 33 -15.89 -3.25 24.19
CA VAL A 33 -16.91 -2.23 24.52
C VAL A 33 -18.17 -2.42 23.68
N ASP A 34 -18.00 -2.62 22.36
CA ASP A 34 -19.13 -2.88 21.45
C ASP A 34 -18.70 -3.75 20.26
N LYS A 35 -19.11 -5.02 20.31
CA LYS A 35 -18.79 -6.03 19.29
C LYS A 35 -19.46 -5.80 17.93
N LYS A 36 -20.55 -5.04 17.91
CA LYS A 36 -21.27 -4.73 16.67
C LYS A 36 -20.73 -3.49 15.96
N ARG A 37 -20.04 -2.64 16.71
CA ARG A 37 -19.53 -1.38 16.20
C ARG A 37 -18.07 -1.44 15.80
N PHE A 38 -17.22 -2.09 16.60
CA PHE A 38 -15.78 -2.00 16.45
C PHE A 38 -15.16 -3.30 15.95
N ALA A 39 -14.58 -3.25 14.77
CA ALA A 39 -13.86 -4.37 14.19
C ALA A 39 -12.50 -4.60 14.89
N ILE A 40 -12.06 -5.85 14.94
CA ILE A 40 -10.73 -6.22 15.39
C ILE A 40 -9.80 -6.23 14.17
N ILE A 41 -8.67 -5.50 14.27
CA ILE A 41 -7.65 -5.44 13.22
C ILE A 41 -6.36 -6.01 13.74
N ASN A 42 -6.01 -7.18 13.26
CA ASN A 42 -4.74 -7.84 13.45
C ASN A 42 -4.26 -8.41 12.11
N ASN A 43 -3.07 -8.98 12.06
CA ASN A 43 -2.53 -9.52 10.81
C ASN A 43 -3.42 -10.62 10.22
N LYS A 44 -4.05 -11.44 11.06
CA LYS A 44 -4.94 -12.51 10.60
C LYS A 44 -6.24 -11.96 10.00
N ALA A 45 -6.80 -10.91 10.59
CA ALA A 45 -7.98 -10.23 10.04
C ALA A 45 -7.68 -9.61 8.67
N VAL A 46 -6.51 -8.99 8.51
CA VAL A 46 -6.04 -8.45 7.23
C VAL A 46 -5.89 -9.58 6.20
N GLU A 47 -5.14 -10.63 6.52
CA GLU A 47 -4.91 -11.76 5.62
C GLU A 47 -6.22 -12.48 5.26
N ALA A 48 -7.14 -12.61 6.20
CA ALA A 48 -8.45 -13.23 5.95
C ALA A 48 -9.30 -12.41 4.98
N VAL A 49 -9.38 -11.08 5.12
CA VAL A 49 -10.15 -10.26 4.16
C VAL A 49 -9.46 -10.19 2.79
N GLU A 50 -8.14 -10.30 2.75
CA GLU A 50 -7.40 -10.45 1.49
C GLU A 50 -7.72 -11.78 0.80
N LEU A 51 -7.98 -12.87 1.54
CA LEU A 51 -8.52 -14.11 0.97
C LEU A 51 -9.89 -13.93 0.32
N PHE A 52 -10.70 -12.99 0.79
CA PHE A 52 -12.00 -12.64 0.18
C PHE A 52 -11.89 -11.59 -0.94
N GLY A 53 -10.69 -11.17 -1.34
CA GLY A 53 -10.47 -10.28 -2.46
C GLY A 53 -10.43 -8.81 -2.12
N VAL A 54 -10.46 -8.49 -0.86
CA VAL A 54 -10.37 -7.11 -0.39
C VAL A 54 -8.91 -6.68 -0.34
N SER A 55 -8.58 -5.61 -1.03
CA SER A 55 -7.25 -5.02 -0.94
C SER A 55 -7.17 -4.14 0.31
N VAL A 56 -6.18 -4.41 1.18
CA VAL A 56 -6.05 -3.72 2.47
C VAL A 56 -4.90 -2.72 2.43
N PRO A 57 -5.19 -1.40 2.55
CA PRO A 57 -4.16 -0.36 2.52
C PRO A 57 -3.17 -0.43 3.69
N ALA A 58 -1.96 0.09 3.50
CA ALA A 58 -0.93 0.13 4.55
C ALA A 58 -1.24 1.15 5.67
N GLY A 59 -1.97 2.23 5.37
CA GLY A 59 -2.30 3.30 6.33
C GLY A 59 -3.22 2.82 7.45
N LEU A 60 -2.95 3.22 8.69
CA LEU A 60 -3.66 2.76 9.89
C LEU A 60 -5.18 2.90 9.79
N VAL A 61 -5.66 4.09 9.48
CA VAL A 61 -7.10 4.39 9.39
C VAL A 61 -7.72 3.70 8.17
N ALA A 62 -7.08 3.80 7.01
CA ALA A 62 -7.55 3.17 5.79
C ALA A 62 -7.58 1.64 5.91
N ARG A 63 -6.58 1.03 6.57
CA ARG A 63 -6.57 -0.40 6.90
C ARG A 63 -7.73 -0.79 7.79
N TYR A 64 -7.98 -0.01 8.85
CA TYR A 64 -9.11 -0.25 9.75
C TYR A 64 -10.44 -0.20 9.00
N GLN A 65 -10.65 0.84 8.20
CA GLN A 65 -11.87 1.02 7.41
C GLN A 65 -12.05 -0.13 6.41
N ALA A 66 -11.03 -0.47 5.64
CA ALA A 66 -11.12 -1.54 4.64
C ALA A 66 -11.49 -2.90 5.26
N VAL A 67 -10.87 -3.28 6.38
CA VAL A 67 -11.19 -4.53 7.08
C VAL A 67 -12.57 -4.46 7.72
N ARG A 68 -12.94 -3.34 8.33
CA ARG A 68 -14.24 -3.14 8.92
C ARG A 68 -15.36 -3.25 7.88
N ASP A 69 -15.22 -2.59 6.76
CA ASP A 69 -16.22 -2.55 5.69
C ASP A 69 -16.36 -3.93 5.02
N ALA A 70 -15.26 -4.66 4.82
CA ALA A 70 -15.31 -6.05 4.35
C ALA A 70 -16.10 -6.96 5.30
N TRP A 71 -15.88 -6.82 6.61
CA TRP A 71 -16.63 -7.59 7.60
C TRP A 71 -18.08 -7.17 7.72
N LEU A 72 -18.40 -5.88 7.55
CA LEU A 72 -19.81 -5.43 7.49
C LEU A 72 -20.54 -6.04 6.30
N GLN A 73 -19.88 -6.09 5.14
CA GLN A 73 -20.43 -6.71 3.95
C GLN A 73 -20.66 -8.23 4.15
N LEU A 74 -19.69 -8.92 4.79
CA LEU A 74 -19.87 -10.33 5.14
C LEU A 74 -21.06 -10.55 6.09
N ILE A 75 -21.20 -9.70 7.12
CA ILE A 75 -22.31 -9.77 8.09
C ILE A 75 -23.66 -9.51 7.40
N GLU A 76 -23.69 -8.61 6.42
CA GLU A 76 -24.90 -8.36 5.62
C GLU A 76 -25.32 -9.58 4.81
N TRP A 77 -24.37 -10.28 4.18
CA TRP A 77 -24.64 -11.49 3.38
C TRP A 77 -24.92 -12.73 4.23
N TYR A 78 -24.27 -12.81 5.39
CA TYR A 78 -24.33 -13.96 6.31
C TYR A 78 -24.65 -13.47 7.73
N PRO A 79 -25.94 -13.22 8.05
CA PRO A 79 -26.36 -12.66 9.36
C PRO A 79 -25.98 -13.51 10.59
N GLU A 80 -25.60 -14.77 10.39
CA GLU A 80 -25.04 -15.63 11.44
C GLU A 80 -23.71 -15.11 12.00
N PHE A 81 -22.96 -14.26 11.26
CA PHE A 81 -21.79 -13.55 11.73
C PHE A 81 -22.14 -12.24 12.46
N ASP A 82 -23.19 -12.12 13.14
CA ASP A 82 -23.90 -10.98 13.71
C ASP A 82 -23.04 -9.88 14.39
N ASN A 83 -21.72 -10.06 14.49
CA ASN A 83 -20.80 -9.09 15.10
C ASN A 83 -19.32 -9.34 14.73
N PHE A 84 -18.47 -8.33 14.94
CA PHE A 84 -17.04 -8.37 14.62
C PHE A 84 -16.21 -9.35 15.46
N PHE A 85 -16.70 -9.83 16.58
CA PHE A 85 -16.01 -10.89 17.33
C PHE A 85 -16.09 -12.23 16.58
N ARG A 86 -17.23 -12.51 15.91
CA ARG A 86 -17.36 -13.73 15.08
C ARG A 86 -16.55 -13.65 13.80
N THR A 87 -16.43 -12.47 13.19
CA THR A 87 -15.54 -12.30 12.02
C THR A 87 -14.05 -12.45 12.40
N ASP A 88 -13.65 -12.01 13.59
CA ASP A 88 -12.30 -12.29 14.09
C ASP A 88 -12.08 -13.79 14.34
N ALA A 89 -13.07 -14.50 14.88
CA ALA A 89 -13.02 -15.96 15.03
C ALA A 89 -12.85 -16.66 13.67
N LEU A 90 -13.54 -16.19 12.61
CA LEU A 90 -13.35 -16.70 11.25
C LEU A 90 -11.91 -16.45 10.77
N SER A 91 -11.36 -15.26 11.02
CA SER A 91 -9.96 -14.95 10.70
C SER A 91 -8.98 -15.88 11.42
N GLN A 92 -9.21 -16.14 12.71
CA GLN A 92 -8.39 -17.07 13.50
C GLN A 92 -8.48 -18.48 12.92
N PHE A 93 -9.66 -18.95 12.55
CA PHE A 93 -9.87 -20.25 11.92
C PHE A 93 -9.12 -20.35 10.59
N LEU A 94 -9.37 -19.45 9.64
CA LEU A 94 -8.79 -19.51 8.29
C LEU A 94 -7.26 -19.40 8.26
N ILE A 95 -6.71 -18.51 9.10
CA ILE A 95 -5.28 -18.15 9.02
C ILE A 95 -4.48 -18.76 10.18
N GLY A 96 -5.11 -18.98 11.33
CA GLY A 96 -4.43 -19.37 12.55
C GLY A 96 -4.50 -20.86 12.90
N GLU A 97 -5.45 -21.58 12.34
CA GLU A 97 -5.69 -22.97 12.70
C GLU A 97 -5.38 -23.93 11.53
N ASP A 98 -4.77 -25.08 11.82
CA ASP A 98 -4.47 -26.09 10.79
C ASP A 98 -5.74 -26.60 10.10
N SER A 99 -6.85 -26.68 10.81
CA SER A 99 -8.17 -27.07 10.29
C SER A 99 -8.76 -26.10 9.28
N GLY A 100 -8.37 -24.81 9.34
CA GLY A 100 -8.81 -23.77 8.43
C GLY A 100 -7.97 -23.64 7.14
N LYS A 101 -6.72 -24.14 7.16
CA LYS A 101 -5.80 -24.03 6.02
C LYS A 101 -6.35 -24.58 4.71
N PRO A 102 -7.01 -25.75 4.64
CA PRO A 102 -7.58 -26.24 3.39
C PRO A 102 -8.59 -25.27 2.78
N TRP A 103 -9.42 -24.63 3.60
CA TRP A 103 -10.38 -23.61 3.16
C TRP A 103 -9.69 -22.33 2.68
N ALA A 104 -8.65 -21.90 3.40
CA ALA A 104 -7.85 -20.75 2.97
C ALA A 104 -7.13 -21.02 1.65
N ASP A 105 -6.61 -22.24 1.45
CA ASP A 105 -5.93 -22.64 0.21
C ASP A 105 -6.92 -22.76 -0.95
N GLU A 106 -8.13 -23.26 -0.72
CA GLU A 106 -9.21 -23.27 -1.72
C GLU A 106 -9.57 -21.84 -2.15
N LEU A 107 -9.77 -20.93 -1.19
CA LEU A 107 -10.02 -19.50 -1.48
C LEU A 107 -8.86 -18.82 -2.21
N ARG A 108 -7.62 -19.30 -2.06
CA ARG A 108 -6.46 -18.82 -2.83
C ARG A 108 -6.44 -19.36 -4.25
N THR A 109 -6.84 -20.64 -4.43
CA THR A 109 -6.79 -21.33 -5.73
C THR A 109 -7.94 -20.97 -6.66
N ASP A 110 -9.10 -20.61 -6.14
CA ASP A 110 -10.25 -20.15 -6.94
C ASP A 110 -10.08 -18.75 -7.53
N ARG A 111 -8.95 -18.10 -7.23
CA ARG A 111 -8.61 -16.82 -7.84
C ARG A 111 -7.59 -17.06 -8.94
N GLU A 112 -7.94 -16.65 -10.15
CA GLU A 112 -6.89 -16.24 -11.08
C GLU A 112 -6.02 -15.21 -10.33
N PRO A 113 -4.67 -15.39 -10.31
CA PRO A 113 -3.81 -14.39 -9.70
C PRO A 113 -4.20 -13.05 -10.30
N ILE A 114 -4.58 -12.09 -9.45
CA ILE A 114 -4.89 -10.74 -9.91
C ILE A 114 -3.59 -10.26 -10.57
N GLU A 115 -3.56 -10.34 -11.89
CA GLU A 115 -2.38 -10.02 -12.65
C GLU A 115 -2.01 -8.58 -12.32
N LYS A 116 -0.82 -8.41 -11.73
CA LYS A 116 -0.29 -7.10 -11.37
C LYS A 116 -0.24 -6.25 -12.62
N ARG A 117 -0.96 -5.13 -12.62
CA ARG A 117 -0.92 -4.17 -13.71
C ARG A 117 0.26 -3.24 -13.55
N TYR A 118 0.66 -2.70 -14.67
CA TYR A 118 1.74 -1.73 -14.70
C TYR A 118 1.28 -0.47 -15.42
N TRP A 119 1.70 0.67 -14.88
CA TRP A 119 1.30 1.97 -15.36
C TRP A 119 2.53 2.83 -15.66
N ILE A 120 2.46 3.65 -16.71
CA ILE A 120 3.39 4.75 -16.95
C ILE A 120 2.67 6.03 -16.54
N TYR A 121 3.29 6.80 -15.65
CA TYR A 121 2.68 7.95 -15.02
C TYR A 121 3.58 9.18 -15.09
N ALA A 122 3.00 10.36 -15.36
CA ALA A 122 3.67 11.65 -15.32
C ALA A 122 3.10 12.51 -14.19
N PRO A 123 3.86 12.88 -13.15
CA PRO A 123 3.42 13.78 -12.08
C PRO A 123 3.47 15.25 -12.54
N GLY A 124 2.54 15.61 -13.40
CA GLY A 124 2.48 16.93 -14.03
C GLY A 124 3.44 17.11 -15.20
N GLU A 125 3.40 18.31 -15.80
CA GLU A 125 4.29 18.65 -16.90
C GLU A 125 5.75 18.58 -16.45
N ARG A 126 6.59 17.85 -17.22
CA ARG A 126 8.00 17.63 -16.90
C ARG A 126 8.24 17.06 -15.49
N ALA A 127 7.25 16.33 -14.97
CA ALA A 127 7.28 15.74 -13.63
C ALA A 127 7.46 16.79 -12.50
N ARG A 128 6.83 17.96 -12.62
CA ARG A 128 7.01 19.08 -11.67
C ARG A 128 6.60 18.77 -10.23
N HIS A 129 5.71 17.78 -10.01
CA HIS A 129 5.29 17.34 -8.67
C HIS A 129 6.11 16.16 -8.14
N TRP A 130 7.12 15.69 -8.89
CA TRP A 130 7.82 14.46 -8.53
C TRP A 130 8.55 14.55 -7.19
N ASP A 131 9.22 15.67 -6.93
CA ASP A 131 9.98 15.84 -5.69
C ASP A 131 9.07 15.80 -4.45
N GLU A 132 7.91 16.44 -4.50
CA GLU A 132 6.87 16.34 -3.46
C GLU A 132 6.34 14.91 -3.35
N TYR A 133 5.93 14.32 -4.47
CA TYR A 133 5.27 13.01 -4.47
C TYR A 133 6.20 11.88 -4.05
N SER A 134 7.47 11.94 -4.43
CA SER A 134 8.45 10.95 -4.01
C SER A 134 8.74 11.02 -2.50
N HIS A 135 8.70 12.21 -1.92
CA HIS A 135 8.89 12.43 -0.48
C HIS A 135 7.65 12.02 0.33
N ASP A 136 6.46 12.42 -0.14
CA ASP A 136 5.22 12.28 0.65
C ASP A 136 4.46 10.97 0.36
N GLY A 137 4.98 10.13 -0.54
CA GLY A 137 4.32 8.87 -0.92
C GLY A 137 3.00 9.10 -1.66
N LEU A 138 2.95 10.09 -2.56
CA LEU A 138 1.76 10.49 -3.27
C LEU A 138 1.84 10.19 -4.78
N MET A 139 0.68 10.00 -5.39
CA MET A 139 0.44 9.95 -6.82
C MET A 139 -0.82 10.77 -7.11
N GLY A 140 -0.71 11.84 -7.89
CA GLY A 140 -1.82 12.75 -8.14
C GLY A 140 -2.03 13.06 -9.62
N ILE A 141 -3.26 13.36 -9.98
CA ILE A 141 -3.61 13.79 -11.34
C ILE A 141 -4.26 15.18 -11.32
N GLY A 142 -4.12 15.92 -12.40
CA GLY A 142 -4.83 17.18 -12.64
C GLY A 142 -6.34 16.92 -12.81
N TRP A 143 -7.02 17.67 -13.65
CA TRP A 143 -8.48 17.73 -13.77
C TRP A 143 -9.17 18.45 -12.59
N ASP A 144 -8.47 19.41 -12.01
CA ASP A 144 -8.91 20.22 -10.86
C ASP A 144 -10.15 21.11 -11.13
N ASN A 145 -10.64 21.17 -12.38
CA ASN A 145 -11.93 21.82 -12.69
C ASN A 145 -13.09 21.05 -12.04
N ILE A 146 -12.96 19.74 -11.85
CA ILE A 146 -13.89 18.96 -11.03
C ILE A 146 -13.44 19.09 -9.57
N LYS A 147 -14.10 20.01 -8.86
CA LYS A 147 -13.78 20.33 -7.45
C LYS A 147 -14.57 19.48 -6.47
N GLU A 148 -14.74 18.22 -6.79
CA GLU A 148 -15.55 17.27 -6.03
C GLU A 148 -14.82 15.93 -5.94
N ASP A 149 -15.17 15.15 -4.92
CA ASP A 149 -14.69 13.79 -4.77
C ASP A 149 -15.28 12.89 -5.87
N LEU A 150 -14.41 12.34 -6.73
CA LEU A 150 -14.85 11.52 -7.87
C LEU A 150 -15.40 10.15 -7.44
N SER A 151 -15.19 9.73 -6.21
CA SER A 151 -15.82 8.52 -5.65
C SER A 151 -17.32 8.66 -5.43
N LEU A 152 -17.86 9.88 -5.52
CA LEU A 152 -19.30 10.14 -5.50
C LEU A 152 -20.02 9.70 -6.77
N TYR A 153 -19.29 9.38 -7.83
CA TYR A 153 -19.79 8.90 -9.11
C TYR A 153 -19.49 7.41 -9.24
N PRO A 154 -20.43 6.50 -8.89
CA PRO A 154 -20.17 5.07 -8.86
C PRO A 154 -19.99 4.42 -10.24
N THR A 155 -20.42 5.10 -11.31
CA THR A 155 -20.29 4.59 -12.69
C THR A 155 -19.48 5.51 -13.59
N GLU A 156 -18.87 4.92 -14.64
CA GLU A 156 -18.17 5.71 -15.67
C GLU A 156 -19.11 6.68 -16.39
N GLU A 157 -20.39 6.34 -16.56
CA GLU A 157 -21.40 7.17 -17.20
C GLU A 157 -21.66 8.45 -16.38
N GLU A 158 -21.89 8.31 -15.08
CA GLU A 158 -22.14 9.46 -14.20
C GLU A 158 -20.90 10.37 -14.10
N LEU A 159 -19.70 9.79 -14.01
CA LEU A 159 -18.48 10.58 -14.04
C LEU A 159 -18.27 11.27 -15.40
N ARG A 160 -18.67 10.64 -16.51
CA ARG A 160 -18.59 11.23 -17.85
C ARG A 160 -19.52 12.44 -17.99
N GLU A 161 -20.73 12.34 -17.47
CA GLU A 161 -21.66 13.47 -17.47
C GLU A 161 -21.06 14.66 -16.72
N LYS A 162 -20.51 14.43 -15.53
CA LYS A 162 -19.84 15.45 -14.73
C LYS A 162 -18.60 16.02 -15.44
N TYR A 163 -17.78 15.16 -16.03
CA TYR A 163 -16.61 15.59 -16.79
C TYR A 163 -16.99 16.50 -17.97
N ASN A 164 -17.99 16.12 -18.75
CA ASN A 164 -18.47 16.90 -19.87
C ASN A 164 -19.09 18.25 -19.43
N GLU A 165 -19.80 18.26 -18.29
CA GLU A 165 -20.33 19.49 -17.69
C GLU A 165 -19.19 20.49 -17.37
N GLN A 166 -18.08 20.00 -16.80
CA GLN A 166 -16.98 20.86 -16.34
C GLN A 166 -16.01 21.28 -17.45
N TYR A 167 -15.82 20.46 -18.47
CA TYR A 167 -14.84 20.70 -19.54
C TYR A 167 -15.46 21.14 -20.86
N GLY A 168 -16.77 20.93 -21.10
CA GLY A 168 -17.47 21.35 -22.28
C GLY A 168 -16.74 20.99 -23.58
N ASP A 169 -16.47 21.97 -24.44
CA ASP A 169 -15.77 21.79 -25.71
C ASP A 169 -14.29 21.33 -25.55
N GLN A 170 -13.72 21.44 -24.37
CA GLN A 170 -12.37 20.96 -24.05
C GLN A 170 -12.34 19.50 -23.63
N ALA A 171 -13.50 18.90 -23.41
CA ALA A 171 -13.60 17.49 -23.00
C ALA A 171 -13.10 16.59 -24.15
N THR A 172 -12.15 15.70 -23.84
CA THR A 172 -11.67 14.68 -24.78
C THR A 172 -11.88 13.29 -24.22
N ASP A 173 -12.21 12.34 -25.08
CA ASP A 173 -12.31 10.93 -24.68
C ASP A 173 -11.00 10.37 -24.14
N MET A 174 -9.88 10.90 -24.62
CA MET A 174 -8.57 10.46 -24.19
C MET A 174 -8.28 10.90 -22.75
N ASP A 175 -8.63 12.11 -22.38
CA ASP A 175 -8.42 12.63 -21.03
C ASP A 175 -9.40 11.99 -20.05
N PHE A 176 -10.65 11.84 -20.47
CA PHE A 176 -11.65 11.13 -19.67
C PHE A 176 -11.23 9.70 -19.34
N ARG A 177 -10.67 8.95 -20.30
CA ARG A 177 -10.16 7.60 -20.04
C ARG A 177 -9.06 7.58 -19.01
N GLN A 178 -8.12 8.53 -19.04
CA GLN A 178 -7.06 8.62 -18.03
C GLN A 178 -7.63 8.90 -16.64
N LEU A 179 -8.65 9.75 -16.55
CA LEU A 179 -9.37 10.03 -15.32
C LEU A 179 -10.06 8.77 -14.78
N CYS A 180 -10.80 8.04 -15.63
CA CYS A 180 -11.42 6.78 -15.25
C CYS A 180 -10.41 5.71 -14.87
N ASP A 181 -9.30 5.60 -15.60
CA ASP A 181 -8.24 4.65 -15.28
C ASP A 181 -7.66 4.95 -13.89
N PHE A 182 -7.45 6.22 -13.57
CA PHE A 182 -6.94 6.62 -12.26
C PHE A 182 -7.93 6.34 -11.12
N VAL A 183 -9.23 6.62 -11.32
CA VAL A 183 -10.24 6.48 -10.26
C VAL A 183 -10.65 5.01 -10.06
N TYR A 184 -10.92 4.27 -11.17
CA TYR A 184 -11.57 2.96 -11.09
C TYR A 184 -10.67 1.77 -11.40
N LYS A 185 -9.62 1.94 -12.23
CA LYS A 185 -8.85 0.79 -12.74
C LYS A 185 -7.56 0.54 -12.00
N ILE A 186 -6.85 1.57 -11.55
CA ILE A 186 -5.65 1.40 -10.73
C ILE A 186 -6.03 0.69 -9.43
N ARG A 187 -5.28 -0.34 -9.08
CA ARG A 187 -5.48 -1.15 -7.88
C ARG A 187 -4.28 -1.02 -6.95
N ILE A 188 -4.52 -1.27 -5.68
CA ILE A 188 -3.45 -1.44 -4.70
C ILE A 188 -2.58 -2.62 -5.14
N GLY A 189 -1.24 -2.44 -5.10
CA GLY A 189 -0.26 -3.40 -5.60
C GLY A 189 0.14 -3.22 -7.07
N ASP A 190 -0.56 -2.39 -7.85
CA ASP A 190 -0.15 -2.06 -9.21
C ASP A 190 1.21 -1.36 -9.23
N GLY A 191 2.05 -1.71 -10.22
CA GLY A 191 3.36 -1.09 -10.43
C GLY A 191 3.25 0.20 -11.24
N VAL A 192 4.01 1.23 -10.85
CA VAL A 192 3.98 2.55 -11.50
C VAL A 192 5.38 2.99 -11.87
N PHE A 193 5.64 3.13 -13.17
CA PHE A 193 6.83 3.77 -13.72
C PHE A 193 6.59 5.26 -13.86
N VAL A 194 7.36 6.08 -13.17
CA VAL A 194 7.23 7.55 -13.21
C VAL A 194 8.14 8.13 -14.26
N LYS A 195 7.56 8.87 -15.20
CA LYS A 195 8.30 9.47 -16.31
C LYS A 195 8.45 10.98 -16.21
N ARG A 196 9.55 11.48 -16.79
CA ARG A 196 9.76 12.89 -17.11
C ARG A 196 9.88 13.07 -18.62
N GLY A 197 8.86 13.69 -19.22
CA GLY A 197 8.77 13.78 -20.67
C GLY A 197 8.59 12.41 -21.34
N ILE A 198 9.22 12.21 -22.50
CA ILE A 198 9.02 11.01 -23.32
C ILE A 198 10.26 10.10 -23.39
N ARG A 199 11.37 10.48 -22.72
CA ARG A 199 12.66 9.80 -22.82
C ARG A 199 13.29 9.45 -21.47
N GLU A 200 12.67 9.81 -20.35
CA GLU A 200 13.27 9.63 -19.04
C GLU A 200 12.28 9.04 -18.05
N PHE A 201 12.73 8.06 -17.26
CA PHE A 201 12.09 7.68 -16.00
C PHE A 201 12.76 8.37 -14.83
N VAL A 202 11.99 8.67 -13.79
CA VAL A 202 12.48 9.31 -12.56
C VAL A 202 12.16 8.49 -11.31
N GLY A 203 11.40 7.41 -11.43
CA GLY A 203 11.09 6.52 -10.32
C GLY A 203 10.24 5.33 -10.72
N TYR A 204 10.16 4.40 -9.78
CA TYR A 204 9.25 3.26 -9.82
C TYR A 204 8.71 2.98 -8.40
N GLY A 205 7.47 2.61 -8.31
CA GLY A 205 6.84 2.25 -7.04
C GLY A 205 5.58 1.41 -7.22
N GLU A 206 4.87 1.23 -6.13
CA GLU A 206 3.64 0.45 -6.06
C GLU A 206 2.53 1.27 -5.41
N VAL A 207 1.33 1.17 -5.95
CA VAL A 207 0.15 1.85 -5.39
C VAL A 207 -0.24 1.20 -4.06
N THR A 208 -0.42 2.01 -3.02
CA THR A 208 -0.72 1.55 -1.66
C THR A 208 -2.07 2.00 -1.13
N SER A 209 -2.83 2.81 -1.91
CA SER A 209 -4.19 3.19 -1.51
C SER A 209 -5.18 3.15 -2.67
N GLY A 210 -6.47 3.12 -2.32
CA GLY A 210 -7.53 3.54 -3.22
C GLY A 210 -7.39 5.03 -3.58
N TYR A 211 -8.27 5.49 -4.48
CA TYR A 211 -8.44 6.91 -4.80
C TYR A 211 -8.94 7.67 -3.56
N PHE A 212 -8.48 8.92 -3.39
CA PHE A 212 -9.01 9.88 -2.41
C PHE A 212 -8.90 11.32 -2.93
N TYR A 213 -9.66 12.22 -2.33
CA TYR A 213 -9.76 13.62 -2.71
C TYR A 213 -9.32 14.53 -1.55
N GLU A 214 -8.44 15.50 -1.83
CA GLU A 214 -7.99 16.51 -0.87
C GLU A 214 -8.44 17.90 -1.31
N PRO A 215 -9.57 18.43 -0.83
CA PRO A 215 -10.13 19.71 -1.28
C PRO A 215 -9.25 20.92 -0.98
N GLU A 216 -8.45 20.86 0.08
CA GLU A 216 -7.58 21.97 0.53
C GLU A 216 -6.30 22.13 -0.31
N ARG A 217 -5.97 21.13 -1.16
CA ARG A 217 -4.83 21.28 -2.06
C ARG A 217 -5.11 22.34 -3.12
N PRO A 218 -4.11 23.17 -3.50
CA PRO A 218 -4.26 24.19 -4.52
C PRO A 218 -4.51 23.59 -5.91
N GLU A 219 -3.82 22.49 -6.23
CA GLU A 219 -3.92 21.74 -7.48
C GLU A 219 -3.64 20.26 -7.26
N TYR A 220 -3.97 19.39 -8.22
CA TYR A 220 -3.78 17.92 -8.14
C TYR A 220 -4.46 17.34 -6.89
N ARG A 221 -5.75 17.65 -6.73
CA ARG A 221 -6.58 17.25 -5.59
C ARG A 221 -6.98 15.78 -5.61
N HIS A 222 -6.90 15.15 -6.77
CA HIS A 222 -7.25 13.75 -6.99
C HIS A 222 -6.03 12.89 -6.79
N LEU A 223 -6.01 12.08 -5.74
CA LEU A 223 -4.79 11.46 -5.22
C LEU A 223 -4.95 9.95 -4.99
N ARG A 224 -3.79 9.29 -4.95
CA ARG A 224 -3.55 7.96 -4.37
C ARG A 224 -2.26 8.00 -3.58
N ARG A 225 -2.06 7.05 -2.69
CA ARG A 225 -0.75 6.81 -2.09
C ARG A 225 0.01 5.79 -2.90
N ALA A 226 1.32 5.95 -2.93
CA ALA A 226 2.23 5.01 -3.55
C ALA A 226 3.49 4.88 -2.69
N ASP A 227 4.04 3.68 -2.65
CA ASP A 227 5.36 3.43 -2.07
C ASP A 227 6.40 3.48 -3.20
N TRP A 228 7.22 4.52 -3.19
CA TRP A 228 8.22 4.77 -4.22
C TRP A 228 9.51 4.02 -3.88
N LEU A 229 9.65 2.83 -4.48
CA LEU A 229 10.73 1.89 -4.19
C LEU A 229 12.07 2.31 -4.79
N ILE A 230 12.05 3.00 -5.93
CA ILE A 230 13.24 3.42 -6.67
C ILE A 230 13.04 4.86 -7.14
N THR A 231 14.01 5.72 -6.88
CA THR A 231 14.05 7.11 -7.36
C THR A 231 15.39 7.40 -8.00
N GLY A 232 15.42 8.09 -9.15
CA GLY A 232 16.66 8.36 -9.89
C GLY A 232 16.38 9.06 -11.22
N LYS A 233 17.26 8.85 -12.19
CA LYS A 233 17.10 9.35 -13.57
C LYS A 233 17.61 8.29 -14.55
N TRP A 234 16.73 7.78 -15.37
CA TRP A 234 17.03 6.74 -16.37
C TRP A 234 16.56 7.20 -17.73
N THR A 235 17.52 7.49 -18.62
CA THR A 235 17.21 7.81 -20.01
C THR A 235 17.01 6.51 -20.79
N ILE A 236 15.84 6.36 -21.44
CA ILE A 236 15.60 5.19 -22.27
C ILE A 236 16.53 5.18 -23.50
N PRO A 237 17.05 4.00 -23.92
CA PRO A 237 17.91 3.85 -25.09
C PRO A 237 17.30 4.48 -26.35
N ASP A 238 18.15 4.99 -27.26
CA ASP A 238 17.67 5.71 -28.45
C ASP A 238 16.94 4.81 -29.46
N ASP A 239 17.24 3.53 -29.45
CA ASP A 239 16.57 2.49 -30.25
C ASP A 239 15.21 2.05 -29.69
N TRP A 240 14.86 2.48 -28.45
CA TRP A 240 13.55 2.17 -27.89
C TRP A 240 12.50 3.19 -28.31
N THR A 241 11.24 2.72 -28.41
CA THR A 241 10.10 3.59 -28.66
C THR A 241 9.94 4.59 -27.51
N ASN A 242 9.62 5.84 -27.84
CA ASN A 242 9.34 6.88 -26.86
C ASN A 242 8.21 6.49 -25.89
N LEU A 243 8.32 6.98 -24.67
CA LEU A 243 7.26 6.85 -23.67
C LEU A 243 6.00 7.59 -24.12
N PRO A 244 4.80 7.14 -23.70
CA PRO A 244 3.54 7.79 -24.03
C PRO A 244 3.54 9.27 -23.64
N VAL A 245 2.90 10.13 -24.42
CA VAL A 245 2.73 11.56 -24.07
C VAL A 245 1.74 11.72 -22.90
N LYS A 246 0.75 10.83 -22.80
CA LYS A 246 -0.31 10.85 -21.79
C LYS A 246 0.21 10.91 -20.37
N THR A 247 -0.57 11.49 -19.46
CA THR A 247 -0.29 11.54 -18.03
C THR A 247 -0.30 10.14 -17.40
N LEU A 248 -1.26 9.31 -17.82
CA LEU A 248 -1.42 7.94 -17.34
C LEU A 248 -1.64 6.98 -18.51
N THR A 249 -0.93 5.87 -18.53
CA THR A 249 -1.06 4.83 -19.57
C THR A 249 -0.84 3.46 -18.95
N GLU A 250 -1.78 2.55 -19.15
CA GLU A 250 -1.61 1.14 -18.79
C GLU A 250 -0.56 0.48 -19.69
N LEU A 251 0.43 -0.16 -19.10
CA LEU A 251 1.48 -0.90 -19.80
C LEU A 251 1.15 -2.40 -19.76
N ARG A 252 0.78 -2.94 -20.91
CA ARG A 252 0.34 -4.35 -21.05
C ARG A 252 1.40 -5.27 -21.66
N ASP A 253 2.41 -4.70 -22.27
CA ASP A 253 3.48 -5.44 -22.92
C ASP A 253 4.45 -6.00 -21.86
N SER A 254 4.38 -7.31 -21.62
CA SER A 254 5.17 -8.00 -20.60
C SER A 254 6.69 -7.92 -20.85
N GLU A 255 7.12 -7.94 -22.11
CA GLU A 255 8.53 -7.81 -22.48
C GLU A 255 9.03 -6.41 -22.15
N ARG A 256 8.25 -5.38 -22.46
CA ARG A 256 8.58 -3.99 -22.14
C ARG A 256 8.57 -3.71 -20.65
N ILE A 257 7.65 -4.31 -19.89
CA ILE A 257 7.64 -4.24 -18.43
C ILE A 257 8.97 -4.79 -17.87
N GLN A 258 9.41 -5.94 -18.35
CA GLN A 258 10.66 -6.56 -17.92
C GLN A 258 11.86 -5.70 -18.30
N GLN A 259 11.90 -5.15 -19.53
CA GLN A 259 12.96 -4.25 -19.98
C GLN A 259 13.07 -3.01 -19.10
N TYR A 260 11.95 -2.34 -18.79
CA TYR A 260 11.95 -1.16 -17.92
C TYR A 260 12.39 -1.50 -16.50
N ARG A 261 11.90 -2.61 -15.94
CA ARG A 261 12.33 -3.06 -14.62
C ARG A 261 13.83 -3.40 -14.56
N ALA A 262 14.35 -4.08 -15.56
CA ALA A 262 15.77 -4.40 -15.65
C ALA A 262 16.61 -3.13 -15.73
N MET A 263 16.25 -2.18 -16.58
CA MET A 263 16.96 -0.89 -16.72
C MET A 263 17.03 -0.13 -15.38
N LEU A 264 15.93 -0.08 -14.62
CA LEU A 264 15.92 0.60 -13.31
C LEU A 264 16.73 -0.18 -12.27
N ALA A 265 16.71 -1.52 -12.31
CA ALA A 265 17.44 -2.37 -11.38
C ALA A 265 18.95 -2.39 -11.63
N GLU A 266 19.39 -2.38 -12.90
CA GLU A 266 20.80 -2.38 -13.26
C GLU A 266 21.53 -1.14 -12.74
N GLU A 267 20.91 0.02 -12.76
CA GLU A 267 21.53 1.26 -12.26
C GLU A 267 21.52 1.33 -10.74
N VAL A 268 20.51 0.76 -10.08
CA VAL A 268 20.51 0.60 -8.62
C VAL A 268 21.59 -0.39 -8.16
N LEU A 269 21.91 -1.37 -8.99
CA LEU A 269 23.03 -2.29 -8.73
C LEU A 269 24.39 -1.71 -9.15
N ALA A 270 24.41 -0.76 -10.12
CA ALA A 270 25.63 -0.14 -10.64
C ALA A 270 26.01 1.16 -9.88
N THR A 271 25.05 1.92 -9.41
CA THR A 271 25.29 2.86 -8.32
C THR A 271 25.40 2.01 -7.07
N ASP A 272 26.59 1.94 -6.50
CA ASP A 272 26.72 1.61 -5.07
C ASP A 272 25.59 2.38 -4.38
N GLY A 273 24.45 1.71 -4.18
CA GLY A 273 23.36 2.22 -3.36
C GLY A 273 23.99 2.69 -2.08
N PRO A 274 23.46 3.67 -1.33
CA PRO A 274 24.12 4.13 -0.13
C PRO A 274 24.58 2.85 0.56
N THR A 275 25.87 2.59 0.45
CA THR A 275 26.51 1.54 1.20
C THR A 275 26.21 1.97 2.62
N ASN A 276 25.11 1.45 3.14
CA ASN A 276 25.00 1.34 4.58
C ASN A 276 26.35 0.70 4.93
N PRO A 277 27.34 1.48 5.45
CA PRO A 277 28.68 1.00 5.59
C PRO A 277 28.56 -0.36 6.21
N GLU A 278 29.06 -1.41 5.52
CA GLU A 278 28.84 -2.78 5.93
C GLU A 278 29.02 -2.83 7.44
N TYR A 279 27.90 -2.89 8.15
CA TYR A 279 27.89 -2.91 9.60
C TYR A 279 28.47 -4.27 9.99
N SER A 280 29.77 -4.29 10.21
CA SER A 280 30.52 -5.52 10.37
C SER A 280 30.11 -6.21 11.67
N LEU A 281 30.30 -7.53 11.72
CA LEU A 281 30.04 -8.29 12.95
C LEU A 281 30.91 -7.79 14.12
N GLU A 282 32.11 -7.23 13.82
CA GLU A 282 33.00 -6.62 14.79
C GLU A 282 32.40 -5.32 15.35
N GLN A 283 31.80 -4.47 14.47
CA GLN A 283 31.09 -3.27 14.90
C GLN A 283 29.85 -3.64 15.73
N PHE A 284 29.09 -4.65 15.29
CA PHE A 284 27.96 -5.16 16.05
C PHE A 284 28.38 -5.69 17.44
N ALA A 285 29.48 -6.41 17.51
CA ALA A 285 30.03 -6.88 18.79
C ALA A 285 30.45 -5.71 19.70
N ALA A 286 31.09 -4.69 19.13
CA ALA A 286 31.52 -3.50 19.88
C ALA A 286 30.31 -2.71 20.44
N ASP A 287 29.27 -2.50 19.62
CA ASP A 287 28.08 -1.72 19.99
C ASP A 287 27.16 -2.44 20.98
N THR A 288 27.09 -3.78 20.88
CA THR A 288 26.19 -4.60 21.71
C THR A 288 26.89 -5.25 22.90
N HIS A 289 28.23 -5.27 22.92
CA HIS A 289 29.06 -5.99 23.89
C HIS A 289 28.81 -7.52 23.91
N PHE A 290 28.23 -8.06 22.84
CA PHE A 290 28.08 -9.51 22.69
C PHE A 290 29.34 -10.14 22.10
N ASP A 291 29.56 -11.39 22.45
CA ASP A 291 30.64 -12.19 21.90
C ASP A 291 30.43 -12.45 20.40
N ILE A 292 31.49 -12.26 19.62
CA ILE A 292 31.44 -12.36 18.15
C ILE A 292 31.04 -13.76 17.66
N GLU A 293 31.46 -14.81 18.36
CA GLU A 293 31.10 -16.18 18.01
C GLU A 293 29.60 -16.45 18.25
N MET A 294 29.03 -15.80 19.28
CA MET A 294 27.60 -15.84 19.54
C MET A 294 26.80 -15.13 18.46
N ILE A 295 27.25 -13.95 18.02
CA ILE A 295 26.64 -13.18 16.93
C ILE A 295 26.67 -14.01 15.64
N GLN A 296 27.80 -14.58 15.27
CA GLN A 296 27.94 -15.45 14.10
C GLN A 296 26.99 -16.67 14.14
N ARG A 297 26.72 -17.22 15.29
CA ARG A 297 25.74 -18.31 15.46
C ARG A 297 24.32 -17.81 15.21
N TRP A 298 24.00 -16.60 15.65
CA TRP A 298 22.69 -15.98 15.39
C TRP A 298 22.49 -15.70 13.90
N VAL A 299 23.45 -15.08 13.22
CA VAL A 299 23.41 -14.83 11.79
C VAL A 299 23.13 -16.12 11.01
N ARG A 300 23.95 -17.17 11.24
CA ARG A 300 23.73 -18.48 10.60
C ARG A 300 22.36 -19.09 10.90
N ALA A 301 21.83 -18.87 12.12
CA ALA A 301 20.51 -19.36 12.48
C ALA A 301 19.39 -18.60 11.76
N VAL A 302 19.51 -17.27 11.63
CA VAL A 302 18.57 -16.42 10.90
C VAL A 302 18.61 -16.74 9.41
N GLU A 303 19.80 -16.84 8.82
CA GLU A 303 19.98 -17.20 7.39
C GLU A 303 19.32 -18.54 7.04
N ARG A 304 19.45 -19.53 7.93
CA ARG A 304 18.86 -20.86 7.73
C ARG A 304 17.35 -20.87 7.92
N LYS A 305 16.87 -20.20 8.99
CA LYS A 305 15.44 -20.26 9.39
C LYS A 305 14.59 -19.14 8.80
N LYS A 306 15.22 -18.09 8.28
CA LYS A 306 14.60 -16.88 7.75
C LYS A 306 13.70 -16.13 8.76
N GLN A 307 13.85 -16.44 10.04
CA GLN A 307 13.13 -15.80 11.15
C GLN A 307 13.90 -15.91 12.45
N ALA A 308 13.72 -14.93 13.34
CA ALA A 308 14.23 -14.95 14.71
C ALA A 308 13.20 -14.39 15.69
N ILE A 309 13.23 -14.89 16.93
CA ILE A 309 12.43 -14.37 18.04
C ILE A 309 13.38 -13.88 19.12
N PHE A 310 13.34 -12.58 19.41
CA PHE A 310 14.11 -11.97 20.49
C PHE A 310 13.28 -11.97 21.77
N TYR A 311 13.70 -12.76 22.75
CA TYR A 311 13.02 -12.91 24.03
C TYR A 311 13.83 -12.27 25.17
N GLY A 312 13.16 -11.62 26.12
CA GLY A 312 13.78 -11.03 27.31
C GLY A 312 12.96 -9.89 27.93
N PRO A 313 13.33 -9.39 29.11
CA PRO A 313 12.63 -8.28 29.79
C PRO A 313 12.58 -6.99 28.97
N PRO A 314 11.64 -6.09 29.21
CA PRO A 314 11.64 -4.74 28.62
C PRO A 314 12.95 -4.00 28.91
N GLY A 315 13.41 -3.17 27.94
CA GLY A 315 14.62 -2.35 28.11
C GLY A 315 15.96 -3.08 27.90
N THR A 316 15.99 -4.35 27.48
CA THR A 316 17.22 -5.11 27.27
C THR A 316 17.82 -4.98 25.85
N GLY A 317 17.44 -3.96 25.08
CA GLY A 317 18.02 -3.70 23.77
C GLY A 317 17.60 -4.65 22.64
N LYS A 318 16.52 -5.43 22.80
CA LYS A 318 16.07 -6.41 21.78
C LYS A 318 15.82 -5.78 20.41
N THR A 319 15.15 -4.61 20.38
CA THR A 319 14.86 -3.88 19.14
C THR A 319 16.16 -3.42 18.49
N PHE A 320 17.09 -2.87 19.26
CA PHE A 320 18.40 -2.44 18.78
C PHE A 320 19.18 -3.62 18.15
N VAL A 321 19.18 -4.77 18.80
CA VAL A 321 19.82 -6.00 18.28
C VAL A 321 19.14 -6.47 17.00
N ALA A 322 17.81 -6.43 16.94
CA ALA A 322 17.05 -6.86 15.77
C ALA A 322 17.25 -5.95 14.55
N GLU A 323 17.44 -4.65 14.77
CA GLU A 323 17.70 -3.67 13.71
C GLU A 323 19.12 -3.75 13.13
N LYS A 324 20.06 -4.29 13.92
CA LYS A 324 21.48 -4.35 13.57
C LYS A 324 21.93 -5.73 13.07
N LEU A 325 21.16 -6.77 13.32
CA LEU A 325 21.44 -8.14 12.91
C LEU A 325 20.94 -8.42 11.48
#